data_9cdac8553d6c653a97ddb7bca893524c
#
_entry.id   9cdac8553d6c653a97ddb7bca893524c
#
_cell.length_a   1.000
_cell.length_b   1.000
_cell.length_c   1.000
_cell.angle_alpha   90.00
_cell.angle_beta   90.00
_cell.angle_gamma   90.00
#
_symmetry.space_group_name_H-M   'P 1'
#
loop_
_entity.id
_entity.type
_entity.pdbx_description
1 polymer ?
#
loop_
_entity_poly.entity_id
_entity_poly.type
_entity_poly.pdbx_seq_one_letter_code
_entity_poly.pdbx_strand_id
1 'polypeptide(L)'
;MLTAILGAWVVDDFSRPLSDGDDTDQYEYAGYYFGKNLSLWPFPHLDLVNNQSFYPYGLNQVFLPWGFERDYWYALCYQFHGEHAGPYLQYYYIYSLLVAALGTYLLLQPRFGTGRSFAAGLIVSVFNLYAIFKFPVHMNVCVGHWTILCMIATYCLLHDLVNRQLVSLVFVLLWVWLHVQVLSQELGYVAGYALTFTTLALPVAGVVLYRQHPRPAQWMAQLSRYLAASWTRQSRLLLLMLVLILISTFLYLPLTLQIAFTAWEFDFAAMPPLRAWSHPLRLFLPHLPGLDAFVVPYQSWLRDTFESYGQGSPGLYLTILAGVVLWQTRRQVGLWLPVVLMLVLCLLYHPAVLPTLKLFPWFSFNRHGGRASLVYPVLLVLLALPLRWPTNRTGLIATAGVLLLMVSEWSYGLYLRTTLPTLVASDDLLRYCQTIRQQPGKAVLDWPFCAVGADGPGMAEGLCPYYKQQNAVFTFRRFYDKHVVGQYFGRLHPSQIQPFLRDGWPRLLTPGRSFTEADWRFFINFLRTNNFAGINLYPDLLTPDQVAEFYRRLGQPMIETHFPVAGRVVFIPIRPLAEKSRLAAP
;
A
#
# COMPACT_ATOMS: atom_id res chain seq x y z
N MET A 1 -5.95 23.55 -2.84
CA MET A 1 -6.82 23.56 -4.01
C MET A 1 -6.17 22.88 -5.22
N LEU A 2 -5.01 23.35 -5.74
CA LEU A 2 -4.36 22.73 -6.90
C LEU A 2 -4.11 21.22 -6.71
N THR A 3 -3.55 20.81 -5.59
CA THR A 3 -3.32 19.38 -5.25
C THR A 3 -4.62 18.55 -5.32
N ALA A 4 -5.73 19.08 -4.79
CA ALA A 4 -7.02 18.36 -4.84
C ALA A 4 -7.54 18.23 -6.28
N ILE A 5 -7.42 19.29 -7.09
CA ILE A 5 -7.87 19.28 -8.49
C ILE A 5 -7.06 18.25 -9.30
N LEU A 6 -5.71 18.31 -9.20
CA LEU A 6 -4.84 17.37 -9.90
C LEU A 6 -5.03 15.93 -9.39
N GLY A 7 -5.20 15.75 -8.08
CA GLY A 7 -5.50 14.43 -7.50
C GLY A 7 -6.85 13.89 -7.99
N ALA A 8 -7.89 14.72 -8.03
CA ALA A 8 -9.19 14.32 -8.56
C ALA A 8 -9.10 13.94 -10.05
N TRP A 9 -8.30 14.65 -10.82
CA TRP A 9 -8.04 14.30 -12.22
C TRP A 9 -7.31 12.96 -12.37
N VAL A 10 -6.38 12.62 -11.46
CA VAL A 10 -5.72 11.31 -11.43
C VAL A 10 -6.68 10.18 -11.08
N VAL A 11 -7.62 10.43 -10.16
CA VAL A 11 -8.62 9.43 -9.73
C VAL A 11 -9.68 9.18 -10.79
N ASP A 12 -10.13 10.23 -11.47
CA ASP A 12 -11.11 10.24 -12.56
C ASP A 12 -12.52 9.81 -12.13
N ASP A 13 -12.71 8.62 -11.55
CA ASP A 13 -14.01 8.07 -11.17
C ASP A 13 -14.20 8.00 -9.63
N PHE A 14 -15.23 8.70 -9.13
CA PHE A 14 -15.66 8.70 -7.72
C PHE A 14 -17.08 8.12 -7.54
N SER A 15 -17.60 7.44 -8.54
CA SER A 15 -18.99 6.96 -8.49
C SER A 15 -19.16 5.73 -7.58
N ARG A 16 -18.14 4.88 -7.49
CA ARG A 16 -18.23 3.55 -6.85
C ARG A 16 -16.87 3.09 -6.29
N PRO A 17 -16.86 2.00 -5.48
CA PRO A 17 -15.61 1.42 -5.00
C PRO A 17 -14.74 0.94 -6.16
N LEU A 18 -13.43 0.99 -5.97
CA LEU A 18 -12.45 0.46 -6.91
C LEU A 18 -12.65 -1.05 -7.10
N SER A 19 -12.57 -1.52 -8.35
CA SER A 19 -12.60 -2.96 -8.66
C SER A 19 -11.99 -3.19 -10.03
N ASP A 20 -10.75 -3.64 -10.07
CA ASP A 20 -9.98 -3.91 -11.28
C ASP A 20 -9.73 -5.41 -11.51
N GLY A 21 -10.07 -6.25 -10.55
CA GLY A 21 -9.80 -7.68 -10.60
C GLY A 21 -8.36 -8.06 -10.25
N ASP A 22 -7.59 -7.15 -9.62
CA ASP A 22 -6.21 -7.32 -9.24
C ASP A 22 -5.95 -6.79 -7.82
N ASP A 23 -4.75 -6.33 -7.52
CA ASP A 23 -4.31 -5.89 -6.20
C ASP A 23 -5.16 -4.78 -5.59
N THR A 24 -5.79 -3.91 -6.40
CA THR A 24 -6.73 -2.87 -5.92
C THR A 24 -7.84 -3.46 -5.06
N ASP A 25 -8.42 -4.56 -5.51
CA ASP A 25 -9.50 -5.25 -4.82
C ASP A 25 -9.06 -5.79 -3.43
N GLN A 26 -7.77 -6.09 -3.26
CA GLN A 26 -7.25 -6.52 -1.96
C GLN A 26 -7.23 -5.39 -0.93
N TYR A 27 -6.96 -4.15 -1.35
CA TYR A 27 -6.99 -2.99 -0.43
C TYR A 27 -8.40 -2.65 -0.02
N GLU A 28 -9.36 -2.73 -0.93
CA GLU A 28 -10.80 -2.61 -0.62
C GLU A 28 -11.23 -3.72 0.35
N TYR A 29 -10.80 -4.96 0.09
CA TYR A 29 -11.10 -6.09 0.96
C TYR A 29 -10.45 -5.96 2.34
N ALA A 30 -9.20 -5.49 2.43
CA ALA A 30 -8.52 -5.30 3.71
C ALA A 30 -9.28 -4.29 4.60
N GLY A 31 -9.74 -3.17 4.02
CA GLY A 31 -10.57 -2.19 4.74
C GLY A 31 -11.92 -2.77 5.20
N TYR A 32 -12.59 -3.54 4.33
CA TYR A 32 -13.81 -4.25 4.69
C TYR A 32 -13.58 -5.25 5.83
N TYR A 33 -12.54 -6.09 5.71
CA TYR A 33 -12.18 -7.08 6.74
C TYR A 33 -11.88 -6.40 8.08
N PHE A 34 -11.11 -5.31 8.04
CA PHE A 34 -10.79 -4.51 9.22
C PHE A 34 -12.05 -4.01 9.92
N GLY A 35 -13.00 -3.42 9.18
CA GLY A 35 -14.26 -2.92 9.73
C GLY A 35 -15.14 -4.00 10.37
N LYS A 36 -15.01 -5.26 9.93
CA LYS A 36 -15.77 -6.40 10.46
C LYS A 36 -15.13 -7.07 11.66
N ASN A 37 -13.80 -7.05 11.76
CA ASN A 37 -13.04 -7.90 12.68
C ASN A 37 -12.21 -7.11 13.70
N LEU A 38 -12.30 -5.76 13.69
CA LEU A 38 -11.66 -4.91 14.68
C LEU A 38 -12.47 -4.88 15.98
N SER A 39 -11.79 -5.09 17.10
CA SER A 39 -12.27 -4.74 18.44
C SER A 39 -11.39 -3.66 19.04
N LEU A 40 -11.99 -2.62 19.63
CA LEU A 40 -11.25 -1.49 20.25
C LEU A 40 -10.98 -1.71 21.74
N TRP A 41 -11.65 -2.67 22.38
CA TRP A 41 -11.56 -2.86 23.83
C TRP A 41 -10.93 -4.23 24.19
N PRO A 42 -10.03 -4.32 25.20
CA PRO A 42 -9.42 -3.18 25.99
C PRO A 42 -8.37 -2.40 25.21
N PHE A 43 -7.80 -2.96 24.15
CA PHE A 43 -6.89 -2.35 23.17
C PHE A 43 -7.30 -2.77 21.77
N PRO A 44 -7.05 -1.92 20.76
CA PRO A 44 -7.30 -2.29 19.37
C PRO A 44 -6.63 -3.62 19.03
N HIS A 45 -7.42 -4.57 18.55
CA HIS A 45 -6.95 -5.87 18.06
C HIS A 45 -7.86 -6.40 16.95
N LEU A 46 -7.29 -7.22 16.07
CA LEU A 46 -7.99 -7.85 14.96
C LEU A 46 -8.20 -9.35 15.23
N ASP A 47 -9.37 -9.85 14.91
CA ASP A 47 -9.58 -11.29 14.79
C ASP A 47 -8.92 -11.77 13.49
N LEU A 48 -7.64 -12.16 13.60
CA LEU A 48 -6.84 -12.59 12.46
C LEU A 48 -7.08 -14.07 12.10
N VAL A 49 -7.54 -14.89 13.03
CA VAL A 49 -7.68 -16.34 12.85
C VAL A 49 -9.15 -16.72 12.84
N ASN A 50 -9.72 -16.85 11.65
CA ASN A 50 -11.11 -17.24 11.49
C ASN A 50 -11.35 -17.98 10.17
N ASN A 51 -12.58 -18.40 9.93
CA ASN A 51 -12.98 -19.14 8.72
C ASN A 51 -13.81 -18.31 7.73
N GLN A 52 -13.67 -16.99 7.76
CA GLN A 52 -14.37 -16.13 6.80
C GLN A 52 -13.84 -16.29 5.38
N SER A 53 -12.56 -16.63 5.25
CA SER A 53 -11.93 -17.09 4.01
C SER A 53 -11.29 -18.46 4.26
N PHE A 54 -10.96 -19.18 3.20
CA PHE A 54 -10.60 -20.59 3.26
C PHE A 54 -11.68 -21.43 3.98
N TYR A 55 -12.92 -21.00 3.81
CA TYR A 55 -14.05 -21.68 4.44
C TYR A 55 -14.23 -23.12 3.94
N PRO A 56 -14.50 -24.11 4.79
CA PRO A 56 -14.72 -24.03 6.25
C PRO A 56 -13.45 -24.12 7.10
N TYR A 57 -12.27 -24.30 6.52
CA TYR A 57 -11.02 -24.62 7.22
C TYR A 57 -10.48 -23.45 8.05
N GLY A 58 -10.63 -22.23 7.55
CA GLY A 58 -10.07 -21.04 8.17
C GLY A 58 -8.59 -20.81 7.85
N LEU A 59 -8.12 -19.59 8.15
CA LEU A 59 -6.73 -19.20 8.00
C LEU A 59 -6.37 -18.01 8.88
N ASN A 60 -5.09 -17.67 8.90
CA ASN A 60 -4.59 -16.46 9.54
C ASN A 60 -4.41 -15.34 8.48
N GLN A 61 -5.08 -14.21 8.69
CA GLN A 61 -5.13 -13.05 7.79
C GLN A 61 -3.95 -12.08 7.97
N VAL A 62 -2.92 -12.44 8.73
CA VAL A 62 -1.79 -11.56 9.07
C VAL A 62 -1.10 -10.93 7.86
N PHE A 63 -1.11 -11.59 6.70
CA PHE A 63 -0.45 -11.14 5.47
C PHE A 63 -1.34 -10.37 4.50
N LEU A 64 -2.51 -9.91 4.93
CA LEU A 64 -3.23 -8.87 4.19
C LEU A 64 -2.40 -7.57 4.14
N PRO A 65 -2.59 -6.72 3.11
CA PRO A 65 -1.83 -5.48 2.96
C PRO A 65 -2.33 -4.41 3.95
N TRP A 66 -2.00 -4.57 5.23
CA TRP A 66 -2.46 -3.69 6.30
C TRP A 66 -1.88 -2.27 6.16
N GLY A 67 -2.79 -1.28 6.19
CA GLY A 67 -2.47 0.13 6.33
C GLY A 67 -3.49 0.74 7.30
N PHE A 68 -3.18 0.73 8.60
CA PHE A 68 -4.19 0.93 9.65
C PHE A 68 -4.98 2.23 9.52
N GLU A 69 -4.35 3.35 9.16
CA GLU A 69 -5.10 4.60 8.96
C GLU A 69 -6.10 4.46 7.80
N ARG A 70 -5.69 3.90 6.67
CA ARG A 70 -6.55 3.62 5.53
C ARG A 70 -7.69 2.68 5.90
N ASP A 71 -7.38 1.66 6.68
CA ASP A 71 -8.33 0.62 7.06
C ASP A 71 -9.34 1.16 8.11
N TYR A 72 -8.89 2.04 9.04
CA TYR A 72 -9.78 2.82 9.92
C TYR A 72 -10.67 3.77 9.13
N TRP A 73 -10.10 4.49 8.15
CA TRP A 73 -10.87 5.36 7.26
C TRP A 73 -11.97 4.59 6.55
N TYR A 74 -11.62 3.46 5.96
CA TYR A 74 -12.57 2.58 5.28
C TYR A 74 -13.67 2.09 6.24
N ALA A 75 -13.29 1.59 7.41
CA ALA A 75 -14.23 1.11 8.41
C ALA A 75 -15.20 2.18 8.90
N LEU A 76 -14.73 3.41 9.11
CA LEU A 76 -15.57 4.54 9.47
C LEU A 76 -16.57 4.88 8.35
N CYS A 77 -16.09 5.01 7.12
CA CYS A 77 -16.97 5.27 5.97
C CYS A 77 -18.02 4.18 5.81
N TYR A 78 -17.62 2.93 5.94
CA TYR A 78 -18.49 1.77 5.91
C TYR A 78 -19.60 1.80 6.98
N GLN A 79 -19.25 2.17 8.22
CA GLN A 79 -20.23 2.27 9.31
C GLN A 79 -21.23 3.40 9.09
N PHE A 80 -20.79 4.56 8.55
CA PHE A 80 -21.65 5.71 8.33
C PHE A 80 -22.62 5.54 7.16
N HIS A 81 -22.21 4.85 6.10
CA HIS A 81 -23.05 4.69 4.91
C HIS A 81 -23.86 3.38 4.90
N GLY A 82 -23.53 2.42 5.77
CA GLY A 82 -24.23 1.14 5.90
C GLY A 82 -24.22 0.25 4.65
N GLU A 83 -23.55 0.69 3.57
CA GLU A 83 -23.45 0.01 2.29
C GLU A 83 -21.99 -0.07 1.83
N HIS A 84 -21.63 -1.19 1.21
CA HIS A 84 -20.26 -1.58 0.87
C HIS A 84 -19.77 -0.98 -0.46
N ALA A 85 -20.49 0.02 -0.99
CA ALA A 85 -20.37 0.44 -2.38
C ALA A 85 -19.89 1.89 -2.55
N GLY A 86 -19.13 2.44 -1.61
CA GLY A 86 -18.63 3.81 -1.69
C GLY A 86 -17.20 3.94 -2.22
N PRO A 87 -16.86 5.09 -2.82
CA PRO A 87 -15.51 5.38 -3.33
C PRO A 87 -14.53 5.78 -2.20
N TYR A 88 -14.43 4.96 -1.16
CA TYR A 88 -13.74 5.31 0.09
C TYR A 88 -12.24 5.47 -0.08
N LEU A 89 -11.61 4.60 -0.88
CA LEU A 89 -10.17 4.66 -1.12
C LEU A 89 -9.79 5.79 -2.07
N GLN A 90 -10.67 6.20 -3.00
CA GLN A 90 -10.46 7.38 -3.84
C GLN A 90 -10.40 8.66 -2.97
N TYR A 91 -11.33 8.83 -2.03
CA TYR A 91 -11.29 9.96 -1.09
C TYR A 91 -10.08 9.90 -0.17
N TYR A 92 -9.70 8.71 0.33
CA TYR A 92 -8.51 8.54 1.14
C TYR A 92 -7.23 8.91 0.36
N TYR A 93 -7.16 8.58 -0.92
CA TYR A 93 -6.04 8.97 -1.78
C TYR A 93 -5.92 10.50 -1.90
N ILE A 94 -7.03 11.20 -2.15
CA ILE A 94 -7.04 12.68 -2.18
C ILE A 94 -6.61 13.25 -0.83
N TYR A 95 -7.13 12.73 0.28
CA TYR A 95 -6.72 13.10 1.62
C TYR A 95 -5.20 12.94 1.80
N SER A 96 -4.65 11.81 1.41
CA SER A 96 -3.20 11.54 1.51
C SER A 96 -2.36 12.57 0.74
N LEU A 97 -2.76 12.90 -0.49
CA LEU A 97 -2.08 13.92 -1.30
C LEU A 97 -2.13 15.30 -0.65
N LEU A 98 -3.28 15.68 -0.09
CA LEU A 98 -3.46 16.96 0.62
C LEU A 98 -2.61 17.04 1.87
N VAL A 99 -2.58 15.98 2.68
CA VAL A 99 -1.75 15.89 3.88
C VAL A 99 -0.26 15.97 3.52
N ALA A 100 0.17 15.23 2.50
CA ALA A 100 1.56 15.30 2.03
C ALA A 100 1.95 16.71 1.56
N ALA A 101 1.13 17.35 0.73
CA ALA A 101 1.40 18.68 0.20
C ALA A 101 1.40 19.76 1.27
N LEU A 102 0.31 19.83 2.06
CA LEU A 102 0.13 20.85 3.08
C LEU A 102 1.11 20.67 4.24
N GLY A 103 1.28 19.45 4.72
CA GLY A 103 2.23 19.14 5.79
C GLY A 103 3.67 19.47 5.38
N THR A 104 4.07 19.15 4.15
CA THR A 104 5.38 19.53 3.59
C THR A 104 5.54 21.05 3.58
N TYR A 105 4.53 21.77 3.05
CA TYR A 105 4.54 23.22 3.05
C TYR A 105 4.72 23.80 4.45
N LEU A 106 3.92 23.37 5.42
CA LEU A 106 3.95 23.87 6.80
C LEU A 106 5.28 23.58 7.52
N LEU A 107 5.87 22.40 7.30
CA LEU A 107 7.15 22.02 7.91
C LEU A 107 8.33 22.82 7.33
N LEU A 108 8.31 23.11 6.02
CA LEU A 108 9.43 23.74 5.32
C LEU A 108 9.35 25.26 5.28
N GLN A 109 8.14 25.84 5.29
CA GLN A 109 7.93 27.27 5.08
C GLN A 109 8.71 28.16 6.05
N PRO A 110 8.80 27.85 7.37
CA PRO A 110 9.58 28.69 8.30
C PRO A 110 11.08 28.71 8.03
N ARG A 111 11.61 27.70 7.32
CA ARG A 111 13.05 27.50 7.10
C ARG A 111 13.51 27.89 5.68
N PHE A 112 12.66 27.66 4.69
CA PHE A 112 13.02 27.78 3.28
C PHE A 112 12.15 28.78 2.51
N GLY A 113 11.15 29.38 3.16
CA GLY A 113 10.24 30.38 2.57
C GLY A 113 9.13 29.75 1.71
N THR A 114 8.13 30.56 1.38
CA THR A 114 6.85 30.14 0.75
C THR A 114 7.03 29.43 -0.58
N GLY A 115 7.82 30.00 -1.50
CA GLY A 115 7.92 29.48 -2.87
C GLY A 115 8.55 28.09 -2.95
N ARG A 116 9.67 27.88 -2.23
CA ARG A 116 10.34 26.56 -2.20
C ARG A 116 9.49 25.51 -1.51
N SER A 117 8.86 25.89 -0.42
CA SER A 117 8.00 24.97 0.36
C SER A 117 6.75 24.57 -0.43
N PHE A 118 6.18 25.51 -1.19
CA PHE A 118 5.05 25.21 -2.08
C PHE A 118 5.47 24.24 -3.20
N ALA A 119 6.59 24.51 -3.88
CA ALA A 119 7.12 23.63 -4.91
C ALA A 119 7.44 22.23 -4.34
N ALA A 120 8.10 22.17 -3.17
CA ALA A 120 8.39 20.92 -2.50
C ALA A 120 7.11 20.12 -2.20
N GLY A 121 6.06 20.77 -1.68
CA GLY A 121 4.78 20.15 -1.40
C GLY A 121 4.13 19.52 -2.64
N LEU A 122 4.19 20.21 -3.79
CA LEU A 122 3.69 19.66 -5.05
C LEU A 122 4.54 18.48 -5.55
N ILE A 123 5.87 18.59 -5.47
CA ILE A 123 6.78 17.53 -5.96
C ILE A 123 6.58 16.23 -5.16
N VAL A 124 6.48 16.29 -3.84
CA VAL A 124 6.36 15.08 -3.02
C VAL A 124 4.95 14.49 -3.01
N SER A 125 3.94 15.21 -3.51
CA SER A 125 2.55 14.75 -3.61
C SER A 125 2.18 14.44 -5.07
N VAL A 126 1.50 15.35 -5.75
CA VAL A 126 0.93 15.12 -7.10
C VAL A 126 1.95 14.99 -8.22
N PHE A 127 3.20 15.40 -8.02
CA PHE A 127 4.28 15.20 -8.97
C PHE A 127 5.30 14.15 -8.55
N ASN A 128 4.98 13.36 -7.52
CA ASN A 128 5.63 12.09 -7.29
C ASN A 128 5.08 11.06 -8.29
N LEU A 129 5.60 11.08 -9.51
CA LEU A 129 5.05 10.31 -10.63
C LEU A 129 5.00 8.82 -10.32
N TYR A 130 6.00 8.28 -9.63
CA TYR A 130 5.97 6.88 -9.22
C TYR A 130 4.73 6.55 -8.38
N ALA A 131 4.45 7.35 -7.34
CA ALA A 131 3.28 7.15 -6.49
C ALA A 131 1.97 7.27 -7.27
N ILE A 132 1.87 8.27 -8.17
CA ILE A 132 0.68 8.50 -9.00
C ILE A 132 0.40 7.32 -9.93
N PHE A 133 1.44 6.77 -10.57
CA PHE A 133 1.29 5.61 -11.46
C PHE A 133 0.94 4.32 -10.71
N LYS A 134 1.21 4.25 -9.40
CA LYS A 134 0.83 3.12 -8.56
C LYS A 134 -0.64 3.17 -8.10
N PHE A 135 -1.32 4.30 -8.22
CA PHE A 135 -2.75 4.39 -7.98
C PHE A 135 -3.55 3.81 -9.16
N PRO A 136 -4.58 2.98 -8.93
CA PRO A 136 -5.04 2.44 -7.64
C PRO A 136 -4.41 1.09 -7.26
N VAL A 137 -3.67 0.44 -8.17
CA VAL A 137 -3.24 -0.97 -8.07
C VAL A 137 -2.36 -1.26 -6.84
N HIS A 138 -1.54 -0.30 -6.42
CA HIS A 138 -0.69 -0.45 -5.24
C HIS A 138 -0.95 0.69 -4.24
N MET A 139 -2.14 0.69 -3.65
CA MET A 139 -2.60 1.75 -2.74
C MET A 139 -1.64 2.02 -1.58
N ASN A 140 -0.96 1.01 -1.05
CA ASN A 140 0.04 1.17 0.01
C ASN A 140 1.23 2.06 -0.40
N VAL A 141 1.62 2.05 -1.67
CA VAL A 141 2.75 2.85 -2.16
C VAL A 141 2.32 4.27 -2.53
N CYS A 142 1.09 4.48 -3.00
CA CYS A 142 0.65 5.81 -3.41
C CYS A 142 0.17 6.72 -2.26
N VAL A 143 -0.02 6.17 -1.03
CA VAL A 143 -0.49 6.92 0.15
C VAL A 143 0.58 7.08 1.24
N GLY A 144 1.82 7.34 0.85
CA GLY A 144 2.97 7.44 1.75
C GLY A 144 3.12 8.77 2.53
N HIS A 145 2.06 9.52 2.79
CA HIS A 145 2.12 10.88 3.34
C HIS A 145 2.82 10.99 4.71
N TRP A 146 2.56 10.07 5.66
CA TRP A 146 3.25 10.10 6.95
C TRP A 146 4.73 9.79 6.83
N THR A 147 5.11 8.85 5.98
CA THR A 147 6.52 8.56 5.67
C THR A 147 7.22 9.80 5.11
N ILE A 148 6.60 10.48 4.15
CA ILE A 148 7.11 11.72 3.56
C ILE A 148 7.30 12.80 4.63
N LEU A 149 6.25 13.06 5.43
CA LEU A 149 6.29 14.10 6.48
C LEU A 149 7.29 13.79 7.59
N CYS A 150 7.42 12.52 7.98
CA CYS A 150 8.39 12.08 8.96
C CYS A 150 9.85 12.32 8.48
N MET A 151 10.15 11.99 7.21
CA MET A 151 11.45 12.26 6.62
C MET A 151 11.75 13.77 6.56
N ILE A 152 10.78 14.57 6.13
CA ILE A 152 10.91 16.03 6.07
C ILE A 152 11.09 16.62 7.48
N ALA A 153 10.31 16.20 8.47
CA ALA A 153 10.45 16.68 9.85
C ALA A 153 11.81 16.30 10.45
N THR A 154 12.30 15.08 10.17
CA THR A 154 13.64 14.65 10.58
C THR A 154 14.73 15.52 9.94
N TYR A 155 14.60 15.84 8.65
CA TYR A 155 15.51 16.76 7.97
C TYR A 155 15.44 18.18 8.55
N CYS A 156 14.25 18.70 8.85
CA CYS A 156 14.06 19.99 9.49
C CYS A 156 14.73 20.05 10.88
N LEU A 157 14.59 18.98 11.68
CA LEU A 157 15.28 18.85 12.96
C LEU A 157 16.80 18.94 12.78
N LEU A 158 17.34 18.18 11.83
CA LEU A 158 18.76 18.18 11.52
C LEU A 158 19.24 19.55 10.99
N HIS A 159 18.45 20.20 10.14
CA HIS A 159 18.73 21.54 9.62
C HIS A 159 18.85 22.57 10.76
N ASP A 160 17.90 22.56 11.69
CA ASP A 160 17.90 23.49 12.82
C ASP A 160 19.12 23.25 13.73
N LEU A 161 19.45 21.97 14.01
CA LEU A 161 20.64 21.60 14.79
C LEU A 161 21.94 22.05 14.11
N VAL A 162 22.10 21.78 12.81
CA VAL A 162 23.32 22.16 12.05
C VAL A 162 23.50 23.68 12.04
N ASN A 163 22.41 24.43 11.88
CA ASN A 163 22.42 25.90 11.87
C ASN A 163 22.35 26.55 13.26
N ARG A 164 22.47 25.74 14.34
CA ARG A 164 22.41 26.20 15.73
C ARG A 164 21.13 26.95 16.09
N GLN A 165 20.02 26.61 15.43
CA GLN A 165 18.71 27.16 15.73
C GLN A 165 18.09 26.44 16.92
N LEU A 166 17.33 27.18 17.74
CA LEU A 166 16.59 26.56 18.84
C LEU A 166 15.42 25.73 18.29
N VAL A 167 15.46 24.43 18.56
CA VAL A 167 14.36 23.52 18.22
C VAL A 167 13.27 23.66 19.27
N SER A 168 12.04 24.02 18.88
CA SER A 168 10.93 24.12 19.83
C SER A 168 10.50 22.74 20.34
N LEU A 169 10.10 22.65 21.59
CA LEU A 169 9.60 21.41 22.21
C LEU A 169 8.34 20.91 21.47
N VAL A 170 7.47 21.82 21.03
CA VAL A 170 6.30 21.48 20.20
C VAL A 170 6.72 20.79 18.91
N PHE A 171 7.80 21.26 18.26
CA PHE A 171 8.31 20.62 17.04
C PHE A 171 8.89 19.23 17.33
N VAL A 172 9.56 19.04 18.46
CA VAL A 172 10.05 17.70 18.88
C VAL A 172 8.88 16.75 19.11
N LEU A 173 7.82 17.17 19.80
CA LEU A 173 6.62 16.36 19.98
C LEU A 173 5.89 16.10 18.66
N LEU A 174 5.84 17.06 17.76
CA LEU A 174 5.32 16.86 16.40
C LEU A 174 6.14 15.80 15.66
N TRP A 175 7.46 15.85 15.74
CA TRP A 175 8.35 14.86 15.16
C TRP A 175 8.10 13.44 15.75
N VAL A 176 7.93 13.33 17.07
CA VAL A 176 7.54 12.06 17.73
C VAL A 176 6.18 11.58 17.22
N TRP A 177 5.19 12.48 17.19
CA TRP A 177 3.86 12.14 16.69
C TRP A 177 3.89 11.63 15.25
N LEU A 178 4.64 12.26 14.37
CA LEU A 178 4.81 11.78 12.97
C LEU A 178 5.43 10.38 12.92
N HIS A 179 6.35 10.04 13.83
CA HIS A 179 6.89 8.68 13.91
C HIS A 179 5.85 7.66 14.36
N VAL A 180 4.94 8.05 15.26
CA VAL A 180 3.81 7.18 15.64
C VAL A 180 2.84 7.03 14.46
N GLN A 181 2.58 8.10 13.70
CA GLN A 181 1.73 8.03 12.51
C GLN A 181 2.30 7.09 11.44
N VAL A 182 3.61 7.01 11.31
CA VAL A 182 4.26 6.07 10.37
C VAL A 182 3.88 4.61 10.66
N LEU A 183 3.55 4.23 11.91
CA LEU A 183 3.07 2.88 12.25
C LEU A 183 1.72 2.55 11.63
N SER A 184 0.95 3.54 11.19
CA SER A 184 -0.31 3.34 10.47
C SER A 184 -0.13 2.90 9.02
N GLN A 185 1.09 3.02 8.48
CA GLN A 185 1.43 2.66 7.09
C GLN A 185 2.08 1.28 7.03
N GLU A 186 2.09 0.66 5.87
CA GLU A 186 2.65 -0.69 5.69
C GLU A 186 4.16 -0.70 6.01
N LEU A 187 4.52 -1.42 7.08
CA LEU A 187 5.83 -1.34 7.71
C LEU A 187 6.96 -1.75 6.76
N GLY A 188 6.83 -2.86 6.08
CA GLY A 188 7.89 -3.45 5.24
C GLY A 188 8.11 -2.76 3.89
N TYR A 189 7.22 -1.84 3.49
CA TYR A 189 7.24 -1.25 2.15
C TYR A 189 7.29 0.27 2.14
N VAL A 190 6.66 0.95 3.08
CA VAL A 190 6.52 2.42 3.08
C VAL A 190 7.11 3.00 4.35
N ALA A 191 6.59 2.60 5.50
CA ALA A 191 7.02 3.11 6.80
C ALA A 191 8.53 2.93 7.06
N GLY A 192 9.09 1.83 6.57
CA GLY A 192 10.50 1.49 6.71
C GLY A 192 11.46 2.56 6.18
N TYR A 193 11.07 3.31 5.14
CA TYR A 193 11.93 4.38 4.60
C TYR A 193 12.10 5.53 5.60
N ALA A 194 11.03 5.94 6.29
CA ALA A 194 11.10 6.98 7.31
C ALA A 194 11.96 6.54 8.51
N LEU A 195 11.77 5.30 8.98
CA LEU A 195 12.53 4.73 10.09
C LEU A 195 14.02 4.63 9.75
N THR A 196 14.35 4.19 8.53
CA THR A 196 15.74 4.11 8.05
C THR A 196 16.36 5.49 7.95
N PHE A 197 15.66 6.45 7.37
CA PHE A 197 16.16 7.82 7.26
C PHE A 197 16.45 8.43 8.63
N THR A 198 15.53 8.23 9.59
CA THR A 198 15.72 8.66 10.97
C THR A 198 16.93 7.98 11.62
N THR A 199 17.08 6.67 11.44
CA THR A 199 18.24 5.90 11.95
C THR A 199 19.56 6.43 11.40
N LEU A 200 19.60 6.88 10.15
CA LEU A 200 20.79 7.50 9.55
C LEU A 200 21.03 8.92 10.04
N ALA A 201 19.95 9.69 10.30
CA ALA A 201 20.05 11.09 10.71
C ALA A 201 20.43 11.26 12.19
N LEU A 202 19.97 10.38 13.08
CA LEU A 202 20.23 10.49 14.53
C LEU A 202 21.72 10.47 14.92
N PRO A 203 22.58 9.59 14.39
CA PRO A 203 24.01 9.64 14.68
C PRO A 203 24.66 10.94 14.23
N VAL A 204 24.25 11.46 13.06
CA VAL A 204 24.78 12.74 12.55
C VAL A 204 24.34 13.88 13.45
N ALA A 205 23.06 13.91 13.88
CA ALA A 205 22.54 14.86 14.86
C ALA A 205 23.33 14.78 16.20
N GLY A 206 23.59 13.56 16.69
CA GLY A 206 24.39 13.32 17.89
C GLY A 206 25.82 13.89 17.79
N VAL A 207 26.49 13.69 16.66
CA VAL A 207 27.84 14.25 16.42
C VAL A 207 27.78 15.78 16.36
N VAL A 208 26.77 16.36 15.71
CA VAL A 208 26.58 17.81 15.64
C VAL A 208 26.37 18.39 17.04
N LEU A 209 25.47 17.80 17.83
CA LEU A 209 25.22 18.22 19.21
C LEU A 209 26.45 18.11 20.09
N TYR A 210 27.18 16.99 20.01
CA TYR A 210 28.42 16.80 20.79
C TYR A 210 29.48 17.87 20.46
N ARG A 211 29.65 18.22 19.18
CA ARG A 211 30.57 19.27 18.77
C ARG A 211 30.15 20.67 19.22
N GLN A 212 28.85 20.92 19.33
CA GLN A 212 28.30 22.19 19.78
C GLN A 212 28.29 22.32 21.30
N HIS A 213 28.14 21.22 22.04
CA HIS A 213 28.00 21.17 23.48
C HIS A 213 28.95 20.11 24.09
N PRO A 214 30.25 20.41 24.16
CA PRO A 214 31.25 19.44 24.63
C PRO A 214 31.14 19.11 26.12
N ARG A 215 30.31 19.83 26.89
CA ARG A 215 30.09 19.63 28.34
C ARG A 215 28.65 19.13 28.59
N PRO A 216 28.41 17.80 28.64
CA PRO A 216 27.06 17.24 28.72
C PRO A 216 26.27 17.67 29.95
N ALA A 217 26.92 17.88 31.13
CA ALA A 217 26.26 18.33 32.36
C ALA A 217 25.68 19.73 32.22
N GLN A 218 26.39 20.65 31.56
CA GLN A 218 25.91 22.03 31.34
C GLN A 218 24.75 22.02 30.33
N TRP A 219 24.84 21.19 29.27
CA TRP A 219 23.78 21.02 28.30
C TRP A 219 22.51 20.47 28.93
N MET A 220 22.61 19.45 29.81
CA MET A 220 21.45 18.92 30.54
C MET A 220 20.76 19.95 31.42
N ALA A 221 21.53 20.78 32.13
CA ALA A 221 20.98 21.88 32.93
C ALA A 221 20.31 22.99 32.09
N GLN A 222 20.82 23.24 30.88
CA GLN A 222 20.20 24.18 29.94
C GLN A 222 18.92 23.55 29.36
N LEU A 223 18.93 22.28 28.99
CA LEU A 223 17.78 21.56 28.49
C LEU A 223 16.64 21.54 29.51
N SER A 224 16.91 21.23 30.79
CA SER A 224 15.87 21.21 31.81
C SER A 224 15.20 22.58 32.01
N ARG A 225 15.99 23.66 32.03
CA ARG A 225 15.46 25.04 32.07
C ARG A 225 14.63 25.37 30.83
N TYR A 226 15.10 24.96 29.66
CA TYR A 226 14.37 25.17 28.42
C TYR A 226 13.05 24.40 28.38
N LEU A 227 13.01 23.16 28.86
CA LEU A 227 11.79 22.35 28.95
C LEU A 227 10.77 23.01 29.91
N ALA A 228 11.22 23.46 31.07
CA ALA A 228 10.36 24.17 32.05
C ALA A 228 9.79 25.47 31.45
N ALA A 229 10.63 26.30 30.82
CA ALA A 229 10.20 27.54 30.19
C ALA A 229 9.25 27.28 28.97
N SER A 230 9.48 26.25 28.21
CA SER A 230 8.60 25.86 27.09
C SER A 230 7.24 25.39 27.58
N TRP A 231 7.22 24.63 28.69
CA TRP A 231 5.98 24.16 29.30
C TRP A 231 5.11 25.34 29.79
N THR A 232 5.70 26.29 30.53
CA THR A 232 4.95 27.46 31.02
C THR A 232 4.43 28.34 29.88
N ARG A 233 5.17 28.45 28.76
CA ARG A 233 4.82 29.34 27.65
C ARG A 233 3.83 28.75 26.67
N GLN A 234 3.85 27.42 26.46
CA GLN A 234 3.11 26.73 25.39
C GLN A 234 2.34 25.48 25.88
N SER A 235 1.94 25.44 27.13
CA SER A 235 1.35 24.27 27.78
C SER A 235 0.17 23.68 27.03
N ARG A 236 -0.72 24.52 26.46
CA ARG A 236 -1.89 24.03 25.67
C ARG A 236 -1.49 23.26 24.41
N LEU A 237 -0.49 23.76 23.66
CA LEU A 237 -0.01 23.10 22.48
C LEU A 237 0.75 21.82 22.83
N LEU A 238 1.55 21.83 23.88
CA LEU A 238 2.28 20.66 24.37
C LEU A 238 1.29 19.59 24.84
N LEU A 239 0.26 19.97 25.58
CA LEU A 239 -0.80 19.04 26.01
C LEU A 239 -1.55 18.46 24.80
N LEU A 240 -1.91 19.28 23.80
CA LEU A 240 -2.53 18.81 22.57
C LEU A 240 -1.64 17.78 21.86
N MET A 241 -0.35 18.06 21.71
CA MET A 241 0.59 17.14 21.08
C MET A 241 0.72 15.82 21.86
N LEU A 242 0.77 15.88 23.18
CA LEU A 242 0.80 14.66 24.02
C LEU A 242 -0.48 13.83 23.85
N VAL A 243 -1.64 14.48 23.84
CA VAL A 243 -2.93 13.80 23.61
C VAL A 243 -2.95 13.14 22.22
N LEU A 244 -2.50 13.83 21.18
CA LEU A 244 -2.40 13.27 19.84
C LEU A 244 -1.44 12.07 19.78
N ILE A 245 -0.28 12.14 20.43
CA ILE A 245 0.67 11.03 20.55
C ILE A 245 0.00 9.84 21.24
N LEU A 246 -0.67 10.07 22.37
CA LEU A 246 -1.32 9.00 23.14
C LEU A 246 -2.45 8.32 22.34
N ILE A 247 -3.32 9.11 21.68
CA ILE A 247 -4.40 8.58 20.85
C ILE A 247 -3.83 7.75 19.69
N SER A 248 -2.84 8.29 18.98
CA SER A 248 -2.24 7.60 17.84
C SER A 248 -1.50 6.34 18.28
N THR A 249 -0.80 6.38 19.41
CA THR A 249 -0.13 5.21 20.00
C THR A 249 -1.16 4.14 20.37
N PHE A 250 -2.26 4.53 21.02
CA PHE A 250 -3.35 3.62 21.37
C PHE A 250 -3.93 2.95 20.11
N LEU A 251 -4.18 3.70 19.06
CA LEU A 251 -4.81 3.18 17.84
C LEU A 251 -3.89 2.26 17.02
N TYR A 252 -2.60 2.59 16.90
CA TYR A 252 -1.73 1.92 15.93
C TYR A 252 -0.74 0.94 16.55
N LEU A 253 -0.16 1.23 17.72
CA LEU A 253 0.89 0.39 18.29
C LEU A 253 0.42 -1.03 18.64
N PRO A 254 -0.76 -1.25 19.25
CA PRO A 254 -1.23 -2.61 19.55
C PRO A 254 -1.40 -3.45 18.27
N LEU A 255 -1.98 -2.86 17.22
CA LEU A 255 -2.18 -3.53 15.94
C LEU A 255 -0.85 -3.84 15.25
N THR A 256 0.09 -2.88 15.25
CA THR A 256 1.43 -3.09 14.69
C THR A 256 2.15 -4.22 15.40
N LEU A 257 2.10 -4.28 16.72
CA LEU A 257 2.70 -5.34 17.51
C LEU A 257 2.00 -6.68 17.25
N GLN A 258 0.67 -6.71 17.21
CA GLN A 258 -0.09 -7.91 16.89
C GLN A 258 0.34 -8.50 15.54
N ILE A 259 0.36 -7.67 14.48
CA ILE A 259 0.77 -8.14 13.14
C ILE A 259 2.24 -8.60 13.15
N ALA A 260 3.14 -7.84 13.78
CA ALA A 260 4.55 -8.18 13.82
C ALA A 260 4.81 -9.51 14.56
N PHE A 261 4.22 -9.71 15.73
CA PHE A 261 4.39 -10.95 16.50
C PHE A 261 3.73 -12.15 15.81
N THR A 262 2.50 -11.98 15.29
CA THR A 262 1.83 -13.06 14.55
C THR A 262 2.60 -13.41 13.26
N ALA A 263 3.10 -12.43 12.52
CA ALA A 263 3.92 -12.70 11.33
C ALA A 263 5.22 -13.42 11.66
N TRP A 264 5.79 -13.18 12.82
CA TRP A 264 7.02 -13.85 13.27
C TRP A 264 6.84 -15.34 13.58
N GLU A 265 5.61 -15.76 13.94
CA GLU A 265 5.29 -17.17 14.16
C GLU A 265 5.37 -18.01 12.87
N PHE A 266 5.33 -17.36 11.70
CA PHE A 266 5.46 -18.03 10.42
C PHE A 266 6.92 -17.98 9.95
N ASP A 267 7.56 -19.15 9.90
CA ASP A 267 8.88 -19.31 9.30
C ASP A 267 8.75 -19.34 7.77
N PHE A 268 8.88 -18.17 7.14
CA PHE A 268 8.90 -18.09 5.69
C PHE A 268 10.28 -18.46 5.15
N ALA A 269 10.34 -19.51 4.35
CA ALA A 269 11.51 -19.77 3.52
C ALA A 269 11.86 -18.50 2.72
N ALA A 270 13.15 -18.25 2.53
CA ALA A 270 13.63 -17.11 1.76
C ALA A 270 12.96 -17.11 0.39
N MET A 271 12.08 -16.14 0.16
CA MET A 271 11.36 -16.04 -1.11
C MET A 271 12.33 -15.79 -2.24
N PRO A 272 12.10 -16.39 -3.43
CA PRO A 272 12.88 -16.02 -4.60
C PRO A 272 12.74 -14.50 -4.81
N PRO A 273 13.87 -13.78 -4.81
CA PRO A 273 13.84 -12.34 -5.00
C PRO A 273 13.32 -12.04 -6.39
N LEU A 274 12.36 -11.15 -6.50
CA LEU A 274 12.03 -10.58 -7.79
C LEU A 274 13.27 -9.80 -8.25
N ARG A 275 13.78 -10.15 -9.44
CA ARG A 275 15.04 -9.67 -10.00
C ARG A 275 14.91 -8.23 -10.46
N ALA A 276 14.82 -7.28 -9.52
CA ALA A 276 14.71 -5.88 -9.85
C ALA A 276 15.69 -5.05 -9.03
N TRP A 277 16.58 -4.38 -9.73
CA TRP A 277 17.45 -3.37 -9.18
C TRP A 277 16.72 -2.04 -9.04
N SER A 278 16.99 -1.29 -7.97
CA SER A 278 16.75 0.14 -7.91
C SER A 278 17.92 0.86 -8.57
N HIS A 279 17.96 0.91 -9.88
CA HIS A 279 19.18 1.30 -10.60
C HIS A 279 19.45 2.82 -10.54
N PRO A 280 20.73 3.27 -10.34
CA PRO A 280 21.08 4.68 -10.31
C PRO A 280 20.65 5.48 -11.55
N LEU A 281 20.65 4.83 -12.72
CA LEU A 281 20.23 5.49 -13.97
C LEU A 281 18.79 6.02 -13.95
N ARG A 282 17.92 5.53 -13.07
CA ARG A 282 16.56 6.06 -12.89
C ARG A 282 16.54 7.53 -12.53
N LEU A 283 17.57 8.03 -11.85
CA LEU A 283 17.68 9.46 -11.53
C LEU A 283 17.89 10.34 -12.76
N PHE A 284 18.36 9.77 -13.86
CA PHE A 284 18.73 10.47 -15.08
C PHE A 284 17.76 10.27 -16.24
N LEU A 285 16.66 9.54 -16.02
CA LEU A 285 15.62 9.33 -17.02
C LEU A 285 14.62 10.49 -17.00
N PRO A 286 14.49 11.28 -18.05
CA PRO A 286 13.45 12.29 -18.15
C PRO A 286 12.11 11.67 -18.59
N HIS A 287 11.02 12.23 -18.09
CA HIS A 287 9.67 11.93 -18.56
C HIS A 287 9.31 12.87 -19.73
N LEU A 288 9.69 12.48 -20.96
CA LEU A 288 9.46 13.30 -22.15
C LEU A 288 8.84 12.47 -23.27
N PRO A 289 7.99 13.08 -24.14
CA PRO A 289 7.39 12.41 -25.27
C PRO A 289 8.43 11.77 -26.20
N GLY A 290 8.18 10.55 -26.66
CA GLY A 290 9.07 9.82 -27.56
C GLY A 290 10.25 9.11 -26.91
N LEU A 291 10.56 9.36 -25.63
CA LEU A 291 11.58 8.61 -24.91
C LEU A 291 11.06 7.27 -24.36
N ASP A 292 9.76 7.07 -24.35
CA ASP A 292 9.15 5.78 -23.94
C ASP A 292 9.62 4.61 -24.81
N ALA A 293 9.91 4.86 -26.09
CA ALA A 293 10.49 3.89 -26.99
C ALA A 293 11.89 3.40 -26.57
N PHE A 294 12.63 4.20 -25.82
CA PHE A 294 13.94 3.85 -25.28
C PHE A 294 13.84 3.17 -23.91
N VAL A 295 12.70 3.31 -23.25
CA VAL A 295 12.48 2.72 -21.92
C VAL A 295 12.44 1.20 -22.01
N VAL A 296 11.84 0.60 -23.05
CA VAL A 296 11.73 -0.86 -23.21
C VAL A 296 13.09 -1.55 -23.38
N PRO A 297 14.00 -1.13 -24.30
CA PRO A 297 15.35 -1.67 -24.36
C PRO A 297 16.15 -1.44 -23.09
N TYR A 298 15.94 -0.30 -22.46
CA TYR A 298 16.59 0.09 -21.22
C TYR A 298 16.15 -0.80 -20.05
N GLN A 299 14.88 -1.16 -19.97
CA GLN A 299 14.33 -2.09 -19.00
C GLN A 299 14.91 -3.49 -19.15
N SER A 300 15.02 -3.99 -20.38
CA SER A 300 15.61 -5.31 -20.65
C SER A 300 17.08 -5.36 -20.24
N TRP A 301 17.81 -4.25 -20.45
CA TRP A 301 19.20 -4.12 -20.02
C TRP A 301 19.35 -4.07 -18.50
N LEU A 302 18.48 -3.31 -17.82
CA LEU A 302 18.45 -3.25 -16.35
C LEU A 302 17.86 -4.50 -15.71
N ARG A 303 17.31 -5.42 -16.51
CA ARG A 303 16.51 -6.55 -16.03
C ARG A 303 15.42 -6.10 -15.06
N ASP A 304 14.81 -4.97 -15.37
CA ASP A 304 13.79 -4.37 -14.54
C ASP A 304 12.49 -5.16 -14.66
N THR A 305 11.80 -5.32 -13.53
CA THR A 305 10.48 -5.91 -13.53
C THR A 305 9.43 -4.85 -13.87
N PHE A 306 8.28 -5.34 -14.26
CA PHE A 306 7.04 -4.63 -14.52
C PHE A 306 6.69 -3.51 -13.51
N GLU A 307 7.06 -3.63 -12.24
CA GLU A 307 6.80 -2.61 -11.20
C GLU A 307 7.73 -1.39 -11.26
N SER A 308 8.65 -1.37 -12.18
CA SER A 308 9.81 -0.47 -12.14
C SER A 308 10.03 0.39 -13.37
N TYR A 309 9.14 0.33 -14.34
CA TYR A 309 9.23 1.10 -15.57
C TYR A 309 9.66 2.55 -15.36
N GLY A 310 9.98 3.31 -16.38
CA GLY A 310 10.42 4.71 -16.37
C GLY A 310 9.70 5.63 -15.38
N GLN A 311 8.54 5.22 -14.92
CA GLN A 311 7.78 5.79 -13.80
C GLN A 311 8.59 5.94 -12.51
N GLY A 312 9.66 5.17 -12.33
CA GLY A 312 10.54 5.25 -11.15
C GLY A 312 11.45 6.49 -11.12
N SER A 313 11.49 7.28 -12.18
CA SER A 313 12.27 8.52 -12.22
C SER A 313 11.60 9.62 -11.39
N PRO A 314 12.37 10.36 -10.56
CA PRO A 314 11.88 11.55 -9.86
C PRO A 314 11.80 12.80 -10.76
N GLY A 315 12.24 12.69 -12.01
CA GLY A 315 12.46 13.80 -12.96
C GLY A 315 13.91 14.26 -13.02
N LEU A 316 14.41 14.41 -14.23
CA LEU A 316 15.80 14.86 -14.49
C LEU A 316 16.05 16.25 -13.94
N TYR A 317 15.06 17.16 -14.03
CA TYR A 317 15.15 18.51 -13.46
C TYR A 317 15.53 18.49 -11.98
N LEU A 318 14.94 17.57 -11.20
CA LEU A 318 15.17 17.48 -9.75
C LEU A 318 16.57 16.93 -9.44
N THR A 319 17.03 15.97 -10.22
CA THR A 319 18.40 15.43 -10.12
C THR A 319 19.45 16.52 -10.43
N ILE A 320 19.21 17.34 -11.46
CA ILE A 320 20.08 18.48 -11.79
C ILE A 320 20.12 19.47 -10.62
N LEU A 321 18.95 19.86 -10.08
CA LEU A 321 18.88 20.78 -8.94
C LEU A 321 19.61 20.24 -7.71
N ALA A 322 19.40 18.98 -7.36
CA ALA A 322 20.08 18.33 -6.24
C ALA A 322 21.61 18.31 -6.42
N GLY A 323 22.08 18.01 -7.63
CA GLY A 323 23.51 18.02 -7.97
C GLY A 323 24.15 19.40 -7.82
N VAL A 324 23.47 20.44 -8.31
CA VAL A 324 23.93 21.84 -8.16
C VAL A 324 24.03 22.23 -6.68
N VAL A 325 23.02 21.86 -5.87
CA VAL A 325 23.03 22.18 -4.44
C VAL A 325 24.10 21.41 -3.67
N LEU A 326 24.30 20.14 -3.96
CA LEU A 326 25.41 19.38 -3.35
C LEU A 326 26.76 20.06 -3.62
N TRP A 327 26.97 20.57 -4.81
CA TRP A 327 28.15 21.36 -5.13
C TRP A 327 28.24 22.66 -4.31
N GLN A 328 27.13 23.41 -4.21
CA GLN A 328 27.04 24.67 -3.44
C GLN A 328 27.24 24.44 -1.94
N THR A 329 26.69 23.36 -1.40
CA THR A 329 26.64 23.07 0.03
C THR A 329 27.63 22.01 0.49
N ARG A 330 28.62 21.67 -0.34
CA ARG A 330 29.62 20.60 -0.08
C ARG A 330 30.28 20.64 1.30
N ARG A 331 30.35 21.82 1.93
CA ARG A 331 30.91 21.99 3.28
C ARG A 331 29.90 21.68 4.41
N GLN A 332 28.63 21.60 4.12
CA GLN A 332 27.57 21.33 5.12
C GLN A 332 27.27 19.82 5.22
N VAL A 333 28.30 19.03 5.42
CA VAL A 333 28.24 17.55 5.40
C VAL A 333 27.15 17.03 6.32
N GLY A 334 26.98 17.59 7.51
CA GLY A 334 25.96 17.16 8.48
C GLY A 334 24.52 17.29 7.94
N LEU A 335 24.27 18.13 6.95
CA LEU A 335 22.94 18.32 6.40
C LEU A 335 22.61 17.33 5.28
N TRP A 336 23.55 17.12 4.34
CA TRP A 336 23.28 16.29 3.17
C TRP A 336 23.67 14.80 3.37
N LEU A 337 24.56 14.49 4.31
CA LEU A 337 25.07 13.11 4.49
C LEU A 337 23.98 12.05 4.72
N PRO A 338 23.00 12.23 5.64
CA PRO A 338 21.95 11.22 5.82
C PRO A 338 21.08 11.05 4.58
N VAL A 339 20.83 12.14 3.84
CA VAL A 339 20.03 12.11 2.62
C VAL A 339 20.73 11.33 1.52
N VAL A 340 22.03 11.60 1.32
CA VAL A 340 22.85 10.87 0.33
C VAL A 340 23.02 9.41 0.71
N LEU A 341 23.27 9.11 1.99
CA LEU A 341 23.37 7.71 2.46
C LEU A 341 22.07 6.96 2.18
N MET A 342 20.92 7.56 2.50
CA MET A 342 19.62 6.95 2.23
C MET A 342 19.41 6.74 0.72
N LEU A 343 19.75 7.74 -0.10
CA LEU A 343 19.65 7.64 -1.54
C LEU A 343 20.52 6.50 -2.09
N VAL A 344 21.76 6.37 -1.62
CA VAL A 344 22.69 5.31 -2.01
C VAL A 344 22.16 3.94 -1.60
N LEU A 345 21.66 3.78 -0.37
CA LEU A 345 21.06 2.53 0.09
C LEU A 345 19.87 2.11 -0.77
N CYS A 346 19.01 3.07 -1.16
CA CYS A 346 17.88 2.82 -2.02
C CYS A 346 18.28 2.47 -3.45
N LEU A 347 19.21 3.23 -4.05
CA LEU A 347 19.64 3.04 -5.44
C LEU A 347 20.42 1.75 -5.68
N LEU A 348 21.20 1.31 -4.68
CA LEU A 348 21.98 0.09 -4.76
C LEU A 348 21.20 -1.15 -4.29
N TYR A 349 19.96 -0.98 -3.85
CA TYR A 349 19.18 -2.09 -3.31
C TYR A 349 18.83 -3.13 -4.38
N HIS A 350 19.23 -4.36 -4.11
CA HIS A 350 18.74 -5.56 -4.80
C HIS A 350 18.48 -6.65 -3.76
N PRO A 351 17.26 -7.21 -3.69
CA PRO A 351 16.86 -8.09 -2.59
C PRO A 351 17.75 -9.32 -2.36
N ALA A 352 18.41 -9.82 -3.41
CA ALA A 352 19.28 -10.99 -3.34
C ALA A 352 20.77 -10.67 -3.50
N VAL A 353 21.14 -9.75 -4.40
CA VAL A 353 22.55 -9.54 -4.78
C VAL A 353 23.23 -8.52 -3.87
N LEU A 354 22.52 -7.42 -3.56
CA LEU A 354 23.02 -6.34 -2.70
C LEU A 354 21.89 -5.82 -1.80
N PRO A 355 21.54 -6.54 -0.73
CA PRO A 355 20.37 -6.27 0.08
C PRO A 355 20.59 -5.11 1.07
N THR A 356 20.99 -3.94 0.58
CA THR A 356 21.33 -2.76 1.39
C THR A 356 20.24 -2.35 2.36
N LEU A 357 18.96 -2.36 1.94
CA LEU A 357 17.84 -2.03 2.83
C LEU A 357 17.56 -3.14 3.85
N LYS A 358 17.87 -4.41 3.55
CA LYS A 358 17.68 -5.52 4.50
C LYS A 358 18.66 -5.51 5.68
N LEU A 359 19.61 -4.57 5.71
CA LEU A 359 20.37 -4.25 6.92
C LEU A 359 19.45 -3.75 8.06
N PHE A 360 18.26 -3.29 7.71
CA PHE A 360 17.24 -2.82 8.66
C PHE A 360 16.12 -3.87 8.77
N PRO A 361 15.76 -4.33 9.99
CA PRO A 361 14.86 -5.47 10.19
C PRO A 361 13.47 -5.28 9.59
N TRP A 362 12.98 -4.05 9.52
CA TRP A 362 11.67 -3.74 8.91
C TRP A 362 11.61 -3.96 7.40
N PHE A 363 12.74 -4.10 6.70
CA PHE A 363 12.80 -4.48 5.28
C PHE A 363 13.04 -5.98 5.04
N SER A 364 13.04 -6.82 6.07
CA SER A 364 13.26 -8.27 5.92
C SER A 364 12.38 -8.90 4.85
N PHE A 365 11.14 -8.46 4.77
CA PHE A 365 10.15 -8.95 3.82
C PHE A 365 10.12 -8.20 2.47
N ASN A 366 10.93 -7.15 2.27
CA ASN A 366 10.96 -6.42 1.02
C ASN A 366 11.64 -7.26 -0.08
N ARG A 367 10.92 -7.46 -1.20
CA ARG A 367 11.40 -8.24 -2.36
C ARG A 367 11.55 -7.40 -3.63
N HIS A 368 11.17 -6.10 -3.58
CA HIS A 368 11.16 -5.21 -4.74
C HIS A 368 12.06 -4.00 -4.53
N GLY A 369 13.14 -3.91 -5.31
CA GLY A 369 14.02 -2.74 -5.32
C GLY A 369 13.33 -1.47 -5.84
N GLY A 370 12.49 -1.59 -6.86
CA GLY A 370 11.82 -0.47 -7.53
C GLY A 370 10.94 0.39 -6.64
N ARG A 371 10.40 -0.14 -5.55
CA ARG A 371 9.53 0.59 -4.61
C ARG A 371 10.23 1.73 -3.88
N ALA A 372 11.57 1.73 -3.82
CA ALA A 372 12.36 2.86 -3.33
C ALA A 372 12.13 4.14 -4.15
N SER A 373 11.63 4.04 -5.38
CA SER A 373 11.30 5.19 -6.23
C SER A 373 10.26 6.14 -5.61
N LEU A 374 9.45 5.64 -4.66
CA LEU A 374 8.53 6.49 -3.87
C LEU A 374 9.26 7.63 -3.15
N VAL A 375 10.44 7.36 -2.60
CA VAL A 375 11.17 8.32 -1.76
C VAL A 375 12.23 9.12 -2.50
N TYR A 376 12.54 8.81 -3.77
CA TYR A 376 13.51 9.60 -4.54
C TYR A 376 13.12 11.07 -4.67
N PRO A 377 11.86 11.45 -5.02
CA PRO A 377 11.47 12.85 -5.06
C PRO A 377 11.66 13.55 -3.72
N VAL A 378 11.36 12.86 -2.60
CA VAL A 378 11.54 13.41 -1.25
C VAL A 378 13.02 13.69 -0.98
N LEU A 379 13.89 12.70 -1.19
CA LEU A 379 15.33 12.83 -0.94
C LEU A 379 15.97 13.92 -1.80
N LEU A 380 15.62 13.98 -3.10
CA LEU A 380 16.16 15.00 -3.99
C LEU A 380 15.61 16.39 -3.67
N VAL A 381 14.35 16.52 -3.25
CA VAL A 381 13.79 17.78 -2.75
C VAL A 381 14.58 18.24 -1.53
N LEU A 382 14.83 17.36 -0.54
CA LEU A 382 15.62 17.71 0.64
C LEU A 382 17.03 18.19 0.30
N LEU A 383 17.66 17.58 -0.70
CA LEU A 383 18.95 18.07 -1.24
C LEU A 383 18.82 19.42 -1.95
N ALA A 384 17.73 19.66 -2.70
CA ALA A 384 17.53 20.86 -3.49
C ALA A 384 17.08 22.09 -2.67
N LEU A 385 16.51 21.92 -1.48
CA LEU A 385 15.97 23.02 -0.67
C LEU A 385 16.95 24.17 -0.40
N PRO A 386 18.25 23.94 -0.08
CA PRO A 386 19.21 25.01 0.17
C PRO A 386 19.69 25.74 -1.10
N LEU A 387 19.13 25.48 -2.27
CA LEU A 387 19.53 26.07 -3.54
C LEU A 387 19.67 27.61 -3.46
N ARG A 388 20.81 28.11 -3.86
CA ARG A 388 21.04 29.55 -4.08
C ARG A 388 20.89 29.85 -5.55
N TRP A 389 19.81 30.55 -5.89
CA TRP A 389 19.55 30.92 -7.28
C TRP A 389 20.59 31.93 -7.76
N PRO A 390 21.25 31.69 -8.89
CA PRO A 390 22.15 32.68 -9.48
C PRO A 390 21.34 33.85 -10.02
N THR A 391 21.84 35.04 -9.80
CA THR A 391 21.17 36.30 -10.21
C THR A 391 21.72 36.87 -11.53
N ASN A 392 22.78 36.27 -12.06
CA ASN A 392 23.35 36.66 -13.33
C ASN A 392 22.54 36.12 -14.53
N ARG A 393 22.76 36.70 -15.72
CA ARG A 393 22.03 36.35 -16.94
C ARG A 393 22.12 34.87 -17.29
N THR A 394 23.29 34.27 -17.16
CA THR A 394 23.50 32.84 -17.42
C THR A 394 22.69 31.99 -16.44
N GLY A 395 22.66 32.36 -15.17
CA GLY A 395 21.88 31.65 -14.15
C GLY A 395 20.38 31.77 -14.37
N LEU A 396 19.88 32.92 -14.83
CA LEU A 396 18.47 33.07 -15.18
C LEU A 396 18.08 32.18 -16.36
N ILE A 397 18.93 32.07 -17.38
CA ILE A 397 18.71 31.16 -18.52
C ILE A 397 18.71 29.72 -18.07
N ALA A 398 19.67 29.31 -17.23
CA ALA A 398 19.73 27.95 -16.68
C ALA A 398 18.48 27.62 -15.83
N THR A 399 18.02 28.59 -15.02
CA THR A 399 16.78 28.46 -14.24
C THR A 399 15.57 28.28 -15.14
N ALA A 400 15.44 29.09 -16.19
CA ALA A 400 14.34 28.98 -17.16
C ALA A 400 14.36 27.60 -17.86
N GLY A 401 15.55 27.10 -18.22
CA GLY A 401 15.71 25.76 -18.80
C GLY A 401 15.27 24.63 -17.85
N VAL A 402 15.66 24.72 -16.58
CA VAL A 402 15.22 23.72 -15.56
C VAL A 402 13.71 23.79 -15.32
N LEU A 403 13.13 24.98 -15.25
CA LEU A 403 11.68 25.16 -15.10
C LEU A 403 10.91 24.62 -16.31
N LEU A 404 11.42 24.86 -17.53
CA LEU A 404 10.82 24.32 -18.75
C LEU A 404 10.86 22.78 -18.73
N LEU A 405 11.99 22.19 -18.38
CA LEU A 405 12.13 20.74 -18.25
C LEU A 405 11.15 20.18 -17.20
N MET A 406 11.08 20.82 -16.03
CA MET A 406 10.14 20.45 -14.96
C MET A 406 8.69 20.45 -15.45
N VAL A 407 8.25 21.53 -16.08
CA VAL A 407 6.87 21.64 -16.58
C VAL A 407 6.59 20.59 -17.66
N SER A 408 7.57 20.36 -18.56
CA SER A 408 7.44 19.35 -19.61
C SER A 408 7.31 17.94 -19.05
N GLU A 409 8.16 17.57 -18.08
CA GLU A 409 8.12 16.26 -17.42
C GLU A 409 6.82 16.06 -16.62
N TRP A 410 6.37 17.08 -15.89
CA TRP A 410 5.11 17.02 -15.14
C TRP A 410 3.90 16.87 -16.05
N SER A 411 3.83 17.71 -17.09
CA SER A 411 2.70 17.68 -18.03
C SER A 411 2.61 16.32 -18.73
N TYR A 412 3.74 15.80 -19.16
CA TYR A 412 3.77 14.50 -19.83
C TYR A 412 3.48 13.33 -18.87
N GLY A 413 4.05 13.34 -17.68
CA GLY A 413 3.76 12.32 -16.67
C GLY A 413 2.30 12.29 -16.26
N LEU A 414 1.67 13.44 -16.03
CA LEU A 414 0.23 13.54 -15.75
C LEU A 414 -0.61 13.09 -16.95
N TYR A 415 -0.26 13.50 -18.16
CA TYR A 415 -0.93 13.05 -19.37
C TYR A 415 -0.92 11.53 -19.48
N LEU A 416 0.25 10.90 -19.35
CA LEU A 416 0.35 9.42 -19.37
C LEU A 416 -0.52 8.78 -18.30
N ARG A 417 -0.52 9.33 -17.09
CA ARG A 417 -1.34 8.76 -15.99
C ARG A 417 -2.84 8.85 -16.30
N THR A 418 -3.31 9.95 -16.87
CA THR A 418 -4.74 10.13 -17.20
C THR A 418 -5.20 9.29 -18.39
N THR A 419 -4.28 8.68 -19.14
CA THR A 419 -4.65 7.67 -20.15
C THR A 419 -4.96 6.30 -19.55
N LEU A 420 -4.65 6.08 -18.27
CA LEU A 420 -4.95 4.84 -17.57
C LEU A 420 -6.31 4.97 -16.87
N PRO A 421 -7.32 4.18 -17.25
CA PRO A 421 -8.64 4.26 -16.63
C PRO A 421 -8.59 3.82 -15.18
N THR A 422 -9.40 4.45 -14.34
CA THR A 422 -9.68 3.97 -12.99
C THR A 422 -10.90 3.05 -13.06
N LEU A 423 -10.69 1.77 -12.77
CA LEU A 423 -11.76 0.78 -12.83
C LEU A 423 -12.53 0.74 -11.51
N VAL A 424 -13.86 0.79 -11.62
CA VAL A 424 -14.79 0.72 -10.50
C VAL A 424 -15.77 -0.43 -10.68
N ALA A 425 -16.39 -0.86 -9.57
CA ALA A 425 -17.40 -1.91 -9.60
C ALA A 425 -18.59 -1.50 -10.47
N SER A 426 -18.99 -2.36 -11.42
CA SER A 426 -20.14 -2.10 -12.30
C SER A 426 -21.47 -2.28 -11.55
N ASP A 427 -22.57 -1.63 -12.04
CA ASP A 427 -23.92 -1.82 -11.51
C ASP A 427 -24.36 -3.28 -11.57
N ASP A 428 -23.98 -3.97 -12.64
CA ASP A 428 -24.36 -5.37 -12.82
C ASP A 428 -23.65 -6.26 -11.79
N LEU A 429 -22.37 -6.00 -11.50
CA LEU A 429 -21.63 -6.68 -10.43
C LEU A 429 -22.26 -6.42 -9.06
N LEU A 430 -22.60 -5.17 -8.75
CA LEU A 430 -23.21 -4.82 -7.46
C LEU A 430 -24.58 -5.47 -7.31
N ARG A 431 -25.43 -5.46 -8.36
CA ARG A 431 -26.72 -6.13 -8.38
C ARG A 431 -26.58 -7.64 -8.22
N TYR A 432 -25.62 -8.24 -8.91
CA TYR A 432 -25.28 -9.65 -8.78
C TYR A 432 -24.93 -10.00 -7.33
N CYS A 433 -24.03 -9.25 -6.71
CA CYS A 433 -23.63 -9.47 -5.33
C CYS A 433 -24.76 -9.25 -4.32
N GLN A 434 -25.62 -8.25 -4.56
CA GLN A 434 -26.80 -8.01 -3.72
C GLN A 434 -27.80 -9.18 -3.78
N THR A 435 -27.99 -9.77 -4.95
CA THR A 435 -28.83 -10.97 -5.11
C THR A 435 -28.26 -12.15 -4.30
N ILE A 436 -26.95 -12.37 -4.34
CA ILE A 436 -26.27 -13.41 -3.55
C ILE A 436 -26.39 -13.15 -2.06
N ARG A 437 -26.25 -11.91 -1.61
CA ARG A 437 -26.38 -11.52 -0.20
C ARG A 437 -27.73 -11.94 0.39
N GLN A 438 -28.80 -11.89 -0.39
CA GLN A 438 -30.15 -12.26 0.03
C GLN A 438 -30.38 -13.78 0.07
N GLN A 439 -29.51 -14.59 -0.54
CA GLN A 439 -29.67 -16.04 -0.54
C GLN A 439 -29.41 -16.64 0.85
N PRO A 440 -30.17 -17.67 1.26
CA PRO A 440 -29.88 -18.41 2.49
C PRO A 440 -28.54 -19.14 2.39
N GLY A 441 -27.85 -19.27 3.51
CA GLY A 441 -26.54 -19.92 3.61
C GLY A 441 -25.43 -18.96 4.03
N LYS A 442 -24.35 -19.53 4.60
CA LYS A 442 -23.24 -18.77 5.22
C LYS A 442 -22.11 -18.46 4.25
N ALA A 443 -21.93 -19.27 3.20
CA ALA A 443 -20.77 -19.23 2.33
C ALA A 443 -21.14 -19.26 0.85
N VAL A 444 -20.21 -18.80 0.02
CA VAL A 444 -20.26 -18.93 -1.46
C VAL A 444 -18.97 -19.60 -1.92
N LEU A 445 -19.09 -20.55 -2.83
CA LEU A 445 -17.96 -21.19 -3.49
C LEU A 445 -17.75 -20.56 -4.85
N ASP A 446 -16.58 -19.98 -5.09
CA ASP A 446 -16.14 -19.62 -6.44
C ASP A 446 -15.62 -20.90 -7.12
N TRP A 447 -16.14 -21.24 -8.33
CA TRP A 447 -15.71 -22.44 -9.01
C TRP A 447 -15.26 -22.18 -10.45
N PRO A 448 -13.98 -22.49 -10.78
CA PRO A 448 -12.91 -22.94 -9.87
C PRO A 448 -12.57 -21.88 -8.84
N PHE A 449 -12.04 -22.28 -7.66
CA PHE A 449 -11.52 -21.32 -6.68
C PHE A 449 -10.00 -21.18 -6.76
N CYS A 450 -9.48 -20.14 -6.09
CA CYS A 450 -8.05 -19.86 -6.01
C CYS A 450 -7.66 -19.66 -4.53
N ALA A 451 -6.80 -20.55 -4.01
CA ALA A 451 -6.18 -20.43 -2.69
C ALA A 451 -4.66 -20.36 -2.87
N VAL A 452 -4.07 -19.15 -2.82
CA VAL A 452 -2.71 -18.95 -3.32
C VAL A 452 -1.96 -17.81 -2.63
N GLY A 453 -0.64 -17.97 -2.53
CA GLY A 453 0.32 -16.90 -2.27
C GLY A 453 1.08 -16.49 -3.54
N ALA A 454 1.31 -15.19 -3.73
CA ALA A 454 2.18 -14.69 -4.80
C ALA A 454 3.62 -15.21 -4.70
N ASP A 455 3.97 -15.82 -3.59
CA ASP A 455 5.26 -16.47 -3.30
C ASP A 455 5.34 -17.93 -3.73
N GLY A 456 4.23 -18.51 -4.24
CA GLY A 456 4.21 -19.83 -4.84
C GLY A 456 3.28 -20.86 -4.20
N PRO A 457 3.09 -20.94 -2.88
CA PRO A 457 2.19 -21.88 -2.23
C PRO A 457 0.75 -21.78 -2.78
N GLY A 458 0.13 -22.91 -2.99
CA GLY A 458 -1.18 -23.03 -3.62
C GLY A 458 -1.13 -23.13 -5.15
N MET A 459 -0.24 -22.40 -5.80
CA MET A 459 -0.07 -22.50 -7.26
C MET A 459 0.66 -23.80 -7.64
N ALA A 460 1.76 -24.10 -6.95
CA ALA A 460 2.53 -25.32 -7.17
C ALA A 460 1.71 -26.58 -6.85
N GLU A 461 0.82 -26.51 -5.91
CA GLU A 461 -0.03 -27.59 -5.47
C GLU A 461 -1.35 -27.70 -6.26
N GLY A 462 -1.61 -26.83 -7.24
CA GLY A 462 -2.79 -26.87 -8.09
C GLY A 462 -4.08 -26.35 -7.42
N LEU A 463 -3.96 -25.50 -6.40
CA LEU A 463 -5.10 -24.85 -5.74
C LEU A 463 -5.52 -23.51 -6.38
N CYS A 464 -4.83 -23.07 -7.44
CA CYS A 464 -5.18 -21.90 -8.21
C CYS A 464 -4.83 -22.07 -9.69
N PRO A 465 -5.55 -22.92 -10.44
CA PRO A 465 -5.22 -23.22 -11.83
C PRO A 465 -5.37 -22.03 -12.78
N TYR A 466 -6.21 -21.05 -12.42
CA TYR A 466 -6.51 -19.85 -13.21
C TYR A 466 -6.08 -18.58 -12.47
N TYR A 467 -4.87 -18.57 -11.94
CA TYR A 467 -4.34 -17.51 -11.09
C TYR A 467 -4.55 -16.09 -11.64
N LYS A 468 -4.25 -15.89 -12.93
CA LYS A 468 -4.35 -14.54 -13.54
C LYS A 468 -5.78 -14.01 -13.62
N GLN A 469 -6.78 -14.89 -13.66
CA GLN A 469 -8.20 -14.56 -13.79
C GLN A 469 -8.93 -14.53 -12.45
N GLN A 470 -8.39 -15.19 -11.42
CA GLN A 470 -9.15 -15.47 -10.21
C GLN A 470 -8.51 -15.05 -8.90
N ASN A 471 -7.31 -14.49 -8.92
CA ASN A 471 -6.64 -14.11 -7.68
C ASN A 471 -7.41 -13.08 -6.83
N ALA A 472 -8.31 -12.32 -7.43
CA ALA A 472 -9.08 -11.28 -6.74
C ALA A 472 -10.56 -11.62 -6.46
N VAL A 473 -11.08 -12.77 -6.94
CA VAL A 473 -12.53 -13.09 -6.82
C VAL A 473 -13.02 -13.22 -5.38
N PHE A 474 -12.15 -13.58 -4.43
CA PHE A 474 -12.51 -13.63 -3.00
C PHE A 474 -12.96 -12.27 -2.45
N THR A 475 -12.58 -11.19 -3.10
CA THR A 475 -12.90 -9.81 -2.69
C THR A 475 -14.38 -9.49 -2.85
N PHE A 476 -15.14 -10.25 -3.66
CA PHE A 476 -16.59 -10.12 -3.76
C PHE A 476 -17.30 -10.30 -2.43
N ARG A 477 -16.65 -10.98 -1.47
CA ARG A 477 -17.15 -11.10 -0.11
C ARG A 477 -17.53 -9.74 0.49
N ARG A 478 -16.81 -8.67 0.18
CA ARG A 478 -17.12 -7.32 0.68
C ARG A 478 -18.49 -6.80 0.22
N PHE A 479 -19.02 -7.34 -0.87
CA PHE A 479 -20.32 -6.95 -1.41
C PHE A 479 -21.47 -7.86 -0.92
N TYR A 480 -21.26 -9.16 -0.84
CA TYR A 480 -22.34 -10.10 -0.44
C TYR A 480 -22.24 -10.60 1.02
N ASP A 481 -21.19 -10.24 1.74
CA ASP A 481 -21.01 -10.50 3.19
C ASP A 481 -21.15 -11.99 3.58
N LYS A 482 -20.64 -12.90 2.76
CA LYS A 482 -20.63 -14.35 3.02
C LYS A 482 -19.20 -14.86 3.07
N HIS A 483 -18.98 -16.01 3.73
CA HIS A 483 -17.67 -16.67 3.74
C HIS A 483 -17.30 -17.14 2.33
N VAL A 484 -16.01 -17.20 2.04
CA VAL A 484 -15.46 -17.62 0.73
C VAL A 484 -14.43 -18.75 0.92
N VAL A 485 -14.30 -19.61 -0.10
CA VAL A 485 -13.34 -20.71 -0.06
C VAL A 485 -11.95 -20.27 -0.46
N GLY A 486 -11.84 -19.43 -1.48
CA GLY A 486 -10.55 -18.93 -2.00
C GLY A 486 -10.09 -17.66 -1.30
N GLN A 487 -8.80 -17.39 -1.44
CA GLN A 487 -8.17 -16.09 -1.20
C GLN A 487 -6.76 -16.06 -1.78
N TYR A 488 -6.32 -14.86 -2.17
CA TYR A 488 -4.94 -14.57 -2.57
C TYR A 488 -4.24 -13.76 -1.49
N PHE A 489 -2.97 -14.06 -1.31
CA PHE A 489 -2.08 -13.30 -0.44
C PHE A 489 -0.81 -12.89 -1.17
N GLY A 490 -0.25 -11.74 -0.83
CA GLY A 490 1.12 -11.41 -1.20
C GLY A 490 2.13 -12.43 -0.68
N ARG A 491 1.79 -13.14 0.42
CA ARG A 491 2.52 -14.26 1.03
C ARG A 491 1.56 -15.23 1.69
N LEU A 492 1.80 -16.52 1.51
CA LEU A 492 1.00 -17.58 2.11
C LEU A 492 1.93 -18.68 2.66
N HIS A 493 1.81 -18.96 3.96
CA HIS A 493 2.58 -20.07 4.53
C HIS A 493 1.96 -21.42 4.12
N PRO A 494 2.80 -22.42 3.70
CA PRO A 494 2.29 -23.71 3.22
C PRO A 494 1.39 -24.46 4.22
N SER A 495 1.54 -24.23 5.52
CA SER A 495 0.67 -24.87 6.53
C SER A 495 -0.80 -24.50 6.37
N GLN A 496 -1.11 -23.32 5.84
CA GLN A 496 -2.47 -22.82 5.73
C GLN A 496 -3.27 -23.51 4.61
N ILE A 497 -2.60 -24.08 3.60
CA ILE A 497 -3.25 -24.82 2.51
C ILE A 497 -3.35 -26.32 2.77
N GLN A 498 -2.75 -26.83 3.85
CA GLN A 498 -2.74 -28.27 4.14
C GLN A 498 -4.15 -28.90 4.25
N PRO A 499 -5.17 -28.24 4.81
CA PRO A 499 -6.53 -28.79 4.81
C PRO A 499 -7.07 -29.07 3.41
N PHE A 500 -6.81 -28.16 2.45
CA PHE A 500 -7.22 -28.36 1.06
C PHE A 500 -6.52 -29.55 0.40
N LEU A 501 -5.24 -29.74 0.71
CA LEU A 501 -4.46 -30.84 0.15
C LEU A 501 -4.95 -32.19 0.70
N ARG A 502 -5.24 -32.27 2.00
CA ARG A 502 -5.76 -33.48 2.63
C ARG A 502 -7.12 -33.90 2.07
N ASP A 503 -7.98 -32.94 1.76
CA ASP A 503 -9.31 -33.21 1.18
C ASP A 503 -9.26 -33.45 -0.34
N GLY A 504 -8.08 -33.36 -0.97
CA GLY A 504 -7.89 -33.71 -2.37
C GLY A 504 -8.40 -32.67 -3.38
N TRP A 505 -8.55 -31.39 -2.96
CA TRP A 505 -9.02 -30.32 -3.84
C TRP A 505 -8.19 -30.08 -5.10
N PRO A 506 -6.85 -30.25 -5.13
CA PRO A 506 -6.07 -30.08 -6.36
C PRO A 506 -6.54 -30.99 -7.50
N ARG A 507 -6.95 -32.22 -7.14
CA ARG A 507 -7.51 -33.16 -8.11
C ARG A 507 -8.78 -32.64 -8.76
N LEU A 508 -9.68 -32.04 -7.97
CA LEU A 508 -10.96 -31.51 -8.45
C LEU A 508 -10.75 -30.23 -9.29
N LEU A 509 -9.73 -29.43 -8.97
CA LEU A 509 -9.39 -28.19 -9.65
C LEU A 509 -8.56 -28.39 -10.94
N THR A 510 -8.17 -29.62 -11.28
CA THR A 510 -7.38 -29.89 -12.50
C THR A 510 -8.14 -29.41 -13.73
N PRO A 511 -7.57 -28.50 -14.55
CA PRO A 511 -8.22 -27.99 -15.76
C PRO A 511 -8.66 -29.09 -16.71
N GLY A 512 -9.86 -28.95 -17.27
CA GLY A 512 -10.42 -29.90 -18.26
C GLY A 512 -10.83 -31.27 -17.71
N ARG A 513 -10.59 -31.55 -16.43
CA ARG A 513 -10.98 -32.83 -15.83
C ARG A 513 -12.48 -32.89 -15.54
N SER A 514 -13.17 -33.94 -16.04
CA SER A 514 -14.55 -34.24 -15.67
C SER A 514 -14.65 -34.91 -14.29
N PHE A 515 -15.69 -34.57 -13.53
CA PHE A 515 -15.96 -35.18 -12.22
C PHE A 515 -16.52 -36.59 -12.40
N THR A 516 -16.03 -37.52 -11.56
CA THR A 516 -16.64 -38.84 -11.37
C THR A 516 -17.87 -38.73 -10.46
N GLU A 517 -18.69 -39.77 -10.36
CA GLU A 517 -19.81 -39.83 -9.41
C GLU A 517 -19.36 -39.71 -7.94
N ALA A 518 -18.15 -40.16 -7.64
CA ALA A 518 -17.56 -40.00 -6.31
C ALA A 518 -17.16 -38.53 -6.06
N ASP A 519 -16.61 -37.85 -7.05
CA ASP A 519 -16.27 -36.45 -6.97
C ASP A 519 -17.52 -35.58 -6.78
N TRP A 520 -18.60 -35.87 -7.52
CA TRP A 520 -19.88 -35.18 -7.37
C TRP A 520 -20.50 -35.40 -5.99
N ARG A 521 -20.47 -36.64 -5.46
CA ARG A 521 -20.94 -36.89 -4.10
C ARG A 521 -20.17 -36.12 -3.06
N PHE A 522 -18.83 -36.08 -3.16
CA PHE A 522 -17.98 -35.30 -2.27
C PHE A 522 -18.33 -33.80 -2.38
N PHE A 523 -18.38 -33.26 -3.58
CA PHE A 523 -18.60 -31.84 -3.86
C PHE A 523 -19.98 -31.37 -3.35
N ILE A 524 -21.05 -32.09 -3.67
CA ILE A 524 -22.41 -31.74 -3.20
C ILE A 524 -22.52 -31.88 -1.67
N ASN A 525 -21.93 -32.94 -1.10
CA ASN A 525 -21.93 -33.11 0.36
C ASN A 525 -21.16 -31.95 1.04
N PHE A 526 -20.00 -31.58 0.54
CA PHE A 526 -19.22 -30.45 1.06
C PHE A 526 -20.04 -29.16 1.09
N LEU A 527 -20.72 -28.83 0.00
CA LEU A 527 -21.57 -27.62 -0.10
C LEU A 527 -22.72 -27.65 0.93
N ARG A 528 -23.41 -28.79 1.06
CA ARG A 528 -24.57 -28.93 1.94
C ARG A 528 -24.16 -28.93 3.41
N THR A 529 -23.16 -29.72 3.77
CA THR A 529 -22.68 -29.84 5.16
C THR A 529 -22.18 -28.51 5.69
N ASN A 530 -21.54 -27.72 4.84
CA ASN A 530 -20.98 -26.42 5.22
C ASN A 530 -21.93 -25.25 4.92
N ASN A 531 -23.21 -25.50 4.67
CA ASN A 531 -24.24 -24.46 4.52
C ASN A 531 -23.90 -23.37 3.50
N PHE A 532 -23.51 -23.77 2.27
CA PHE A 532 -23.29 -22.84 1.18
C PHE A 532 -24.60 -22.28 0.63
N ALA A 533 -24.62 -20.97 0.34
CA ALA A 533 -25.74 -20.31 -0.35
C ALA A 533 -25.77 -20.70 -1.83
N GLY A 534 -24.63 -20.92 -2.43
CA GLY A 534 -24.51 -21.27 -3.85
C GLY A 534 -23.08 -21.26 -4.33
N ILE A 535 -22.95 -21.34 -5.65
CA ILE A 535 -21.68 -21.36 -6.37
C ILE A 535 -21.66 -20.19 -7.36
N ASN A 536 -20.59 -19.40 -7.34
CA ASN A 536 -20.20 -18.55 -8.47
C ASN A 536 -19.44 -19.43 -9.46
N LEU A 537 -20.09 -19.85 -10.51
CA LEU A 537 -19.45 -20.61 -11.59
C LEU A 537 -18.87 -19.63 -12.61
N TYR A 538 -17.66 -19.91 -13.09
CA TYR A 538 -16.95 -19.14 -14.12
C TYR A 538 -16.94 -19.93 -15.45
N PRO A 539 -17.97 -19.82 -16.30
CA PRO A 539 -18.10 -20.64 -17.50
C PRO A 539 -16.94 -20.49 -18.49
N ASP A 540 -16.34 -19.29 -18.56
CA ASP A 540 -15.24 -19.00 -19.49
C ASP A 540 -13.92 -19.70 -19.10
N LEU A 541 -13.84 -20.23 -17.88
CA LEU A 541 -12.69 -20.99 -17.37
C LEU A 541 -12.89 -22.51 -17.45
N LEU A 542 -14.05 -22.96 -17.93
CA LEU A 542 -14.45 -24.36 -17.97
C LEU A 542 -14.76 -24.80 -19.41
N THR A 543 -14.73 -26.12 -19.65
CA THR A 543 -15.22 -26.64 -20.94
C THR A 543 -16.75 -26.59 -21.00
N PRO A 544 -17.37 -26.49 -22.19
CA PRO A 544 -18.82 -26.52 -22.35
C PRO A 544 -19.49 -27.72 -21.66
N ASP A 545 -18.87 -28.89 -21.75
CA ASP A 545 -19.37 -30.11 -21.12
C ASP A 545 -19.34 -30.03 -19.59
N GLN A 546 -18.29 -29.44 -19.02
CA GLN A 546 -18.22 -29.18 -17.58
C GLN A 546 -19.34 -28.23 -17.14
N VAL A 547 -19.55 -27.13 -17.86
CA VAL A 547 -20.61 -26.16 -17.57
C VAL A 547 -21.98 -26.83 -17.63
N ALA A 548 -22.25 -27.61 -18.68
CA ALA A 548 -23.51 -28.36 -18.84
C ALA A 548 -23.73 -29.35 -17.69
N GLU A 549 -22.67 -30.01 -17.24
CA GLU A 549 -22.73 -30.96 -16.13
C GLU A 549 -23.04 -30.24 -14.79
N PHE A 550 -22.44 -29.08 -14.53
CA PHE A 550 -22.75 -28.26 -13.36
C PHE A 550 -24.23 -27.86 -13.36
N TYR A 551 -24.78 -27.39 -14.50
CA TYR A 551 -26.19 -27.02 -14.62
C TYR A 551 -27.11 -28.23 -14.44
N ARG A 552 -26.74 -29.38 -14.97
CA ARG A 552 -27.51 -30.63 -14.79
C ARG A 552 -27.58 -31.09 -13.32
N ARG A 553 -26.45 -30.97 -12.58
CA ARG A 553 -26.34 -31.47 -11.21
C ARG A 553 -26.85 -30.49 -10.15
N LEU A 554 -26.65 -29.19 -10.36
CA LEU A 554 -26.93 -28.19 -9.35
C LEU A 554 -28.15 -27.30 -9.69
N GLY A 555 -28.54 -27.24 -10.95
CA GLY A 555 -29.64 -26.42 -11.44
C GLY A 555 -29.18 -25.27 -12.33
N GLN A 556 -30.17 -24.51 -12.82
CA GLN A 556 -29.89 -23.38 -13.72
C GLN A 556 -29.40 -22.15 -12.92
N PRO A 557 -28.60 -21.28 -13.55
CA PRO A 557 -28.19 -20.02 -12.97
C PRO A 557 -29.39 -19.14 -12.61
N MET A 558 -29.28 -18.45 -11.47
CA MET A 558 -30.27 -17.46 -11.03
C MET A 558 -29.99 -16.06 -11.58
N ILE A 559 -28.71 -15.69 -11.65
CA ILE A 559 -28.24 -14.38 -12.12
C ILE A 559 -26.83 -14.53 -12.69
N GLU A 560 -26.46 -13.62 -13.57
CA GLU A 560 -25.12 -13.56 -14.15
C GLU A 560 -24.58 -12.13 -14.17
N THR A 561 -23.27 -12.02 -14.24
CA THR A 561 -22.53 -10.77 -14.41
C THR A 561 -21.22 -11.01 -15.15
N HIS A 562 -20.48 -9.94 -15.44
CA HIS A 562 -19.14 -9.99 -15.99
C HIS A 562 -18.15 -9.35 -15.01
N PHE A 563 -17.07 -10.08 -14.70
CA PHE A 563 -15.97 -9.57 -13.89
C PHE A 563 -14.75 -9.32 -14.78
N PRO A 564 -14.08 -8.14 -14.70
CA PRO A 564 -13.12 -7.71 -15.73
C PRO A 564 -12.04 -8.73 -16.10
N VAL A 565 -11.54 -9.50 -15.13
CA VAL A 565 -10.43 -10.43 -15.32
C VAL A 565 -10.90 -11.88 -15.48
N ALA A 566 -11.91 -12.27 -14.69
CA ALA A 566 -12.42 -13.66 -14.67
C ALA A 566 -13.46 -13.95 -15.76
N GLY A 567 -13.95 -12.93 -16.47
CA GLY A 567 -14.96 -13.09 -17.52
C GLY A 567 -16.38 -13.23 -16.96
N ARG A 568 -17.18 -14.05 -17.62
CA ARG A 568 -18.58 -14.33 -17.24
C ARG A 568 -18.64 -15.08 -15.93
N VAL A 569 -19.53 -14.65 -15.03
CA VAL A 569 -19.78 -15.29 -13.72
C VAL A 569 -21.27 -15.53 -13.58
N VAL A 570 -21.68 -16.74 -13.21
CA VAL A 570 -23.07 -17.11 -12.99
C VAL A 570 -23.26 -17.67 -11.58
N PHE A 571 -24.33 -17.28 -10.91
CA PHE A 571 -24.64 -17.81 -9.57
C PHE A 571 -25.66 -18.94 -9.66
N ILE A 572 -25.31 -20.11 -9.12
CA ILE A 572 -26.18 -21.27 -8.98
C ILE A 572 -26.50 -21.45 -7.52
N PRO A 573 -27.75 -21.23 -7.05
CA PRO A 573 -28.13 -21.39 -5.65
C PRO A 573 -28.15 -22.88 -5.26
N ILE A 574 -27.63 -23.19 -4.07
CA ILE A 574 -27.76 -24.52 -3.48
C ILE A 574 -29.05 -24.56 -2.64
N ARG A 575 -30.01 -25.36 -3.06
CA ARG A 575 -31.23 -25.53 -2.29
C ARG A 575 -30.88 -26.20 -0.95
N PRO A 576 -31.29 -25.61 0.20
CA PRO A 576 -31.16 -26.29 1.48
C PRO A 576 -31.83 -27.65 1.37
N LEU A 577 -31.31 -28.63 2.07
CA LEU A 577 -32.06 -29.88 2.30
C LEU A 577 -33.43 -29.45 2.84
N ALA A 578 -34.45 -29.47 1.99
CA ALA A 578 -35.78 -29.09 2.39
C ALA A 578 -36.10 -29.85 3.66
N GLU A 579 -36.74 -29.19 4.61
CA GLU A 579 -37.50 -29.76 5.74
C GLU A 579 -38.54 -30.84 5.26
N LYS A 580 -38.08 -31.85 4.53
CA LYS A 580 -38.90 -32.99 4.16
C LYS A 580 -39.29 -33.85 5.36
N SER A 581 -38.83 -33.50 6.58
CA SER A 581 -39.16 -34.25 7.79
C SER A 581 -40.27 -33.63 8.67
N ARG A 582 -40.85 -32.49 8.31
CA ARG A 582 -41.98 -31.94 9.08
C ARG A 582 -43.36 -32.22 8.51
N LEU A 583 -43.46 -32.89 7.36
CA LEU A 583 -44.76 -33.26 6.76
C LEU A 583 -44.98 -34.76 6.69
N ALA A 584 -44.17 -35.57 7.39
CA ALA A 584 -44.40 -37.01 7.52
C ALA A 584 -44.36 -37.42 9.00
N ALA A 585 -45.19 -36.82 9.81
CA ALA A 585 -45.68 -37.43 11.05
C ALA A 585 -47.21 -37.49 10.98
N PRO A 586 -47.79 -38.69 11.10
CA PRO A 586 -49.23 -38.91 11.02
C PRO A 586 -49.98 -38.27 12.19
#